data_16be87665e3b2fe60bab2a080c8b64e4
#
_entry.id   16be87665e3b2fe60bab2a080c8b64e4
#
_cell.length_a   1.000
_cell.length_b   1.000
_cell.length_c   1.000
_cell.angle_alpha   90.00
_cell.angle_beta   90.00
_cell.angle_gamma   90.00
#
_symmetry.space_group_name_H-M   'P 1'
#
loop_
_entity.id
_entity.type
_entity.pdbx_description
1 polymer ?
#
loop_
_entity_poly.entity_id
_entity_poly.type
_entity_poly.pdbx_seq_one_letter_code
_entity_poly.pdbx_strand_id
1 'polypeptide(L)'
;MRQITNKTKNKKTTKDRSPFLPQIPLPNYKLAIAMNINFSRYDTLTTLLAGTTAALTIVISQPAIAKTPQEVASIAGPLTVQINSSLGDGSGVIIAKNGKTYTVLTVNHVVEKADVKYTVRTSLGKNYQATSVTRLQTAETDPDLAVVKFESPEEYPVATIADSDLAVIGTQIFVYGYPATGGLFGAEREPELSPGLVTSRPRNRPEGYTLRYQAVTWSGMSGGPVFDSEARVIGLHGQGEFGFAQTSSGEVAPIKTGFNAAVPINTFIAKLVAAGINKSELKVDNTPPTSGPVSTANPQDAQAYYFRGLSLLDQGDAWEAIADFNRSLAFKPKYTPELYFNIGNARTFITAGLPQEEPTRGSSAIQAYTLAIEANPGFADAYYNRALAYLDNKDQPKAIADFQKAAELYKQGGRTSAYQDALSRIKQLQ
;
A
#
# COMPACT_ATOMS: atom_id res chain seq x y z
N MET A 1 -63.66 -56.13 -0.90
CA MET A 1 -63.63 -57.17 0.13
C MET A 1 -62.28 -57.09 0.86
N ARG A 2 -62.36 -57.02 2.19
CA ARG A 2 -61.32 -57.18 3.25
C ARG A 2 -60.29 -56.04 3.34
N GLN A 3 -60.51 -55.14 4.28
CA GLN A 3 -60.28 -55.08 5.76
C GLN A 3 -58.79 -54.90 6.08
N ILE A 4 -58.44 -53.69 6.56
CA ILE A 4 -58.24 -53.17 7.91
C ILE A 4 -57.19 -53.99 8.70
N THR A 5 -56.08 -53.36 9.08
CA THR A 5 -55.75 -53.24 10.48
C THR A 5 -54.72 -52.12 10.75
N ASN A 6 -55.10 -51.20 11.62
CA ASN A 6 -54.27 -50.27 12.35
C ASN A 6 -53.27 -50.97 13.26
N LYS A 7 -52.06 -50.43 13.37
CA LYS A 7 -51.32 -50.45 14.64
C LYS A 7 -50.44 -49.25 14.79
N THR A 8 -50.90 -48.36 15.65
CA THR A 8 -50.11 -47.37 16.37
C THR A 8 -48.96 -48.04 17.15
N LYS A 9 -47.76 -47.44 17.14
CA LYS A 9 -46.99 -47.20 18.36
C LYS A 9 -45.67 -46.43 18.12
N ASN A 10 -45.56 -45.39 18.94
CA ASN A 10 -44.39 -44.89 19.63
C ASN A 10 -43.39 -43.98 18.93
N LYS A 11 -43.49 -42.71 19.36
CA LYS A 11 -42.42 -41.71 19.44
C LYS A 11 -41.15 -42.29 20.04
N LYS A 12 -40.03 -42.11 19.37
CA LYS A 12 -38.73 -42.01 19.98
C LYS A 12 -38.01 -40.78 19.41
N THR A 13 -37.81 -39.83 20.28
CA THR A 13 -36.92 -38.68 20.13
C THR A 13 -35.52 -39.14 19.87
N THR A 14 -34.98 -38.84 18.72
CA THR A 14 -33.55 -38.96 18.46
C THR A 14 -32.87 -37.64 18.66
N LYS A 15 -32.03 -37.60 19.70
CA LYS A 15 -31.08 -36.58 20.06
C LYS A 15 -30.16 -36.26 18.86
N ASP A 16 -30.03 -34.96 18.62
CA ASP A 16 -28.95 -34.33 17.88
C ASP A 16 -27.59 -34.90 18.33
N ARG A 17 -26.85 -35.47 17.40
CA ARG A 17 -25.44 -35.82 17.56
C ARG A 17 -24.65 -35.11 16.51
N SER A 18 -24.09 -33.96 16.85
CA SER A 18 -22.97 -33.36 16.15
C SER A 18 -21.78 -34.32 16.16
N PRO A 19 -21.05 -34.50 15.08
CA PRO A 19 -19.84 -35.31 15.10
C PRO A 19 -18.73 -34.58 15.89
N PHE A 20 -18.29 -35.20 16.98
CA PHE A 20 -17.08 -34.84 17.70
C PHE A 20 -15.88 -35.05 16.81
N LEU A 21 -15.12 -33.97 16.54
CA LEU A 21 -13.75 -34.03 16.06
C LEU A 21 -12.83 -34.47 17.20
N PRO A 22 -11.87 -35.36 16.98
CA PRO A 22 -10.95 -35.79 18.02
C PRO A 22 -10.01 -34.64 18.42
N GLN A 23 -9.98 -34.37 19.71
CA GLN A 23 -9.00 -33.46 20.31
C GLN A 23 -7.63 -34.12 20.31
N ILE A 24 -6.67 -33.49 19.62
CA ILE A 24 -5.24 -33.85 19.71
C ILE A 24 -4.72 -33.24 21.01
N PRO A 25 -4.09 -33.99 21.92
CA PRO A 25 -3.52 -33.42 23.14
C PRO A 25 -2.28 -32.59 22.84
N LEU A 26 -2.29 -31.34 23.26
CA LEU A 26 -1.12 -30.46 23.25
C LEU A 26 -0.11 -30.93 24.29
N PRO A 27 1.18 -31.01 23.97
CA PRO A 27 2.21 -31.33 24.94
C PRO A 27 2.43 -30.17 25.92
N ASN A 28 2.38 -30.50 27.21
CA ASN A 28 2.70 -29.58 28.30
C ASN A 28 4.20 -29.25 28.30
N TYR A 29 4.56 -28.01 27.98
CA TYR A 29 5.84 -27.46 28.35
C TYR A 29 5.66 -26.43 29.47
N LYS A 30 5.74 -26.91 30.71
CA LYS A 30 6.09 -26.07 31.85
C LYS A 30 7.62 -25.97 31.86
N LEU A 31 8.18 -24.85 31.49
CA LEU A 31 9.53 -24.48 31.93
C LEU A 31 9.41 -23.09 32.58
N ALA A 32 9.28 -23.13 33.90
CA ALA A 32 9.43 -21.97 34.75
C ALA A 32 10.93 -21.74 34.95
N ILE A 33 11.47 -20.62 34.45
CA ILE A 33 12.74 -20.08 34.94
C ILE A 33 12.37 -18.82 35.73
N ALA A 34 12.21 -19.00 37.03
CA ALA A 34 12.19 -17.91 38.00
C ALA A 34 13.64 -17.47 38.23
N MET A 35 14.05 -16.33 37.69
CA MET A 35 15.26 -15.65 38.16
C MET A 35 14.87 -14.74 39.33
N ASN A 36 15.05 -15.31 40.56
CA ASN A 36 15.05 -14.55 41.80
C ASN A 36 16.36 -13.76 41.87
N ILE A 37 16.32 -12.45 41.69
CA ILE A 37 17.43 -11.59 42.05
C ILE A 37 17.14 -11.02 43.44
N ASN A 38 17.76 -11.66 44.44
CA ASN A 38 17.80 -11.19 45.81
C ASN A 38 18.78 -10.03 45.92
N PHE A 39 18.27 -8.83 46.24
CA PHE A 39 19.11 -7.76 46.76
C PHE A 39 19.32 -7.98 48.26
N SER A 40 20.48 -8.52 48.61
CA SER A 40 20.95 -8.57 50.00
C SER A 40 22.08 -7.53 50.18
N ARG A 41 21.81 -6.68 51.16
CA ARG A 41 22.69 -5.74 51.84
C ARG A 41 24.15 -6.07 51.83
N TYR A 42 24.99 -5.09 51.51
CA TYR A 42 26.33 -4.99 52.09
C TYR A 42 26.54 -3.60 52.66
N ASP A 43 26.78 -3.61 53.98
CA ASP A 43 27.24 -2.47 54.78
C ASP A 43 28.69 -2.11 54.42
N THR A 44 28.93 -0.83 54.39
CA THR A 44 30.14 -0.05 54.72
C THR A 44 31.48 -0.77 54.86
N LEU A 45 32.44 -0.37 53.99
CA LEU A 45 33.85 -0.21 54.34
C LEU A 45 34.46 0.97 53.57
N THR A 46 34.67 2.05 54.27
CA THR A 46 35.44 3.19 53.84
C THR A 46 36.89 2.80 53.71
N THR A 47 37.47 2.96 52.52
CA THR A 47 38.90 3.10 52.35
C THR A 47 39.19 4.17 51.30
N LEU A 48 39.78 5.27 51.76
CA LEU A 48 40.32 6.35 50.93
C LEU A 48 41.40 5.79 50.01
N LEU A 49 41.25 5.92 48.71
CA LEU A 49 42.33 5.94 47.75
C LEU A 49 41.99 6.99 46.70
N ALA A 50 42.77 8.09 46.72
CA ALA A 50 42.78 9.12 45.68
C ALA A 50 43.33 8.46 44.39
N GLY A 51 42.47 8.22 43.43
CA GLY A 51 42.82 7.77 42.08
C GLY A 51 41.79 8.37 41.11
N THR A 52 42.28 9.08 40.12
CA THR A 52 41.54 9.70 39.03
C THR A 52 40.51 8.77 38.45
N THR A 53 39.24 8.93 38.81
CA THR A 53 38.10 8.24 38.17
C THR A 53 37.85 8.89 36.81
N ALA A 54 38.40 8.33 35.75
CA ALA A 54 37.85 8.53 34.42
C ALA A 54 36.43 7.92 34.44
N ALA A 55 35.42 8.76 34.54
CA ALA A 55 34.01 8.34 34.36
C ALA A 55 33.86 7.87 32.93
N LEU A 56 33.89 6.56 32.74
CA LEU A 56 33.51 5.93 31.49
C LEU A 56 31.99 6.11 31.38
N THR A 57 31.57 7.17 30.73
CA THR A 57 30.17 7.35 30.34
C THR A 57 29.88 6.29 29.28
N ILE A 58 29.38 5.13 29.69
CA ILE A 58 28.78 4.19 28.75
C ILE A 58 27.52 4.88 28.24
N VAL A 59 27.64 5.53 27.09
CA VAL A 59 26.48 5.95 26.29
C VAL A 59 25.83 4.65 25.81
N ILE A 60 24.86 4.16 26.56
CA ILE A 60 23.96 3.13 26.07
C ILE A 60 23.15 3.84 25.00
N SER A 61 23.58 3.73 23.74
CA SER A 61 22.77 4.12 22.61
C SER A 61 21.50 3.24 22.69
N GLN A 62 20.38 3.85 23.04
CA GLN A 62 19.10 3.16 22.90
C GLN A 62 19.00 2.73 21.43
N PRO A 63 18.59 1.50 21.14
CA PRO A 63 18.32 1.10 19.76
C PRO A 63 17.32 2.08 19.20
N ALA A 64 17.62 2.68 18.04
CA ALA A 64 16.70 3.54 17.35
C ALA A 64 15.44 2.71 17.08
N ILE A 65 14.29 3.17 17.53
CA ILE A 65 13.00 2.53 17.31
C ILE A 65 12.43 3.11 16.03
N ALA A 66 12.02 2.26 15.09
CA ALA A 66 11.34 2.68 13.87
C ALA A 66 10.12 3.57 14.22
N LYS A 67 9.88 4.60 13.43
CA LYS A 67 8.75 5.51 13.64
C LYS A 67 7.43 4.77 13.47
N THR A 68 6.48 5.11 14.30
CA THR A 68 5.09 4.67 14.15
C THR A 68 4.47 5.28 12.88
N PRO A 69 3.43 4.66 12.30
CA PRO A 69 2.72 5.24 11.17
C PRO A 69 2.21 6.67 11.42
N GLN A 70 1.79 6.98 12.65
CA GLN A 70 1.34 8.31 13.03
C GLN A 70 2.49 9.33 12.99
N GLU A 71 3.69 8.95 13.45
CA GLU A 71 4.87 9.80 13.36
C GLU A 71 5.30 10.00 11.90
N VAL A 72 5.26 8.94 11.08
CA VAL A 72 5.52 9.06 9.64
C VAL A 72 4.50 9.98 8.99
N ALA A 73 3.20 9.83 9.26
CA ALA A 73 2.15 10.69 8.72
C ALA A 73 2.34 12.15 9.10
N SER A 74 2.72 12.43 10.35
CA SER A 74 2.97 13.80 10.84
C SER A 74 4.13 14.49 10.14
N ILE A 75 5.15 13.72 9.73
CA ILE A 75 6.30 14.21 8.96
C ILE A 75 5.94 14.31 7.47
N ALA A 76 5.29 13.30 6.91
CA ALA A 76 4.95 13.20 5.48
C ALA A 76 3.97 14.28 5.02
N GLY A 77 2.97 14.60 5.86
CA GLY A 77 1.92 15.54 5.51
C GLY A 77 2.44 16.93 5.06
N PRO A 78 3.27 17.62 5.88
CA PRO A 78 3.82 18.91 5.50
C PRO A 78 4.76 18.90 4.29
N LEU A 79 5.33 17.73 3.96
CA LEU A 79 6.27 17.53 2.84
C LEU A 79 5.57 17.27 1.51
N THR A 80 4.36 16.71 1.55
CA THR A 80 3.65 16.24 0.37
C THR A 80 2.66 17.29 -0.11
N VAL A 81 2.60 17.47 -1.42
CA VAL A 81 1.73 18.45 -2.08
C VAL A 81 0.82 17.77 -3.10
N GLN A 82 -0.32 18.41 -3.38
CA GLN A 82 -1.12 18.10 -4.55
C GLN A 82 -0.55 18.83 -5.77
N ILE A 83 -0.57 18.17 -6.91
CA ILE A 83 -0.34 18.79 -8.21
C ILE A 83 -1.63 18.66 -8.99
N ASN A 84 -2.26 19.79 -9.29
CA ASN A 84 -3.59 19.86 -9.90
C ASN A 84 -3.52 20.53 -11.26
N SER A 85 -4.30 20.04 -12.20
CA SER A 85 -4.49 20.62 -13.53
C SER A 85 -5.89 20.37 -14.05
N SER A 86 -6.23 20.96 -15.19
CA SER A 86 -7.50 20.71 -15.88
C SER A 86 -7.61 19.31 -16.51
N LEU A 87 -6.49 18.58 -16.62
CA LEU A 87 -6.43 17.28 -17.32
C LEU A 87 -6.12 16.10 -16.41
N GLY A 88 -5.75 16.36 -15.17
CA GLY A 88 -5.45 15.32 -14.22
C GLY A 88 -4.80 15.88 -12.94
N ASP A 89 -4.79 15.04 -11.96
CA ASP A 89 -4.33 15.34 -10.62
C ASP A 89 -3.26 14.33 -10.19
N GLY A 90 -2.31 14.78 -9.40
CA GLY A 90 -1.27 13.95 -8.83
C GLY A 90 -0.79 14.47 -7.47
N SER A 91 0.28 13.90 -7.02
CA SER A 91 0.98 14.25 -5.79
C SER A 91 2.45 14.56 -6.10
N GLY A 92 3.14 15.14 -5.13
CA GLY A 92 4.57 15.41 -5.20
C GLY A 92 5.16 15.63 -3.83
N VAL A 93 6.47 15.68 -3.72
CA VAL A 93 7.19 15.89 -2.47
C VAL A 93 8.15 17.07 -2.58
N ILE A 94 8.17 17.96 -1.58
CA ILE A 94 9.10 19.08 -1.50
C ILE A 94 10.48 18.55 -1.11
N ILE A 95 11.46 18.64 -2.04
CA ILE A 95 12.81 18.08 -1.86
C ILE A 95 13.90 19.12 -1.66
N ALA A 96 13.66 20.36 -2.07
CA ALA A 96 14.64 21.45 -1.95
C ALA A 96 13.96 22.80 -1.84
N LYS A 97 14.72 23.77 -1.29
CA LYS A 97 14.32 25.17 -1.16
C LYS A 97 15.52 26.05 -1.46
N ASN A 98 15.31 27.10 -2.27
CA ASN A 98 16.29 28.14 -2.51
C ASN A 98 15.59 29.52 -2.44
N GLY A 99 15.86 30.26 -1.37
CA GLY A 99 15.13 31.49 -1.09
C GLY A 99 13.63 31.23 -0.92
N LYS A 100 12.80 31.82 -1.77
CA LYS A 100 11.34 31.62 -1.80
C LYS A 100 10.91 30.51 -2.77
N THR A 101 11.82 29.96 -3.56
CA THR A 101 11.53 28.93 -4.56
C THR A 101 11.63 27.55 -3.93
N TYR A 102 10.54 26.78 -4.02
CA TYR A 102 10.44 25.40 -3.60
C TYR A 102 10.51 24.47 -4.82
N THR A 103 11.21 23.37 -4.65
CA THR A 103 11.33 22.31 -5.66
C THR A 103 10.56 21.09 -5.21
N VAL A 104 9.60 20.68 -6.03
CA VAL A 104 8.77 19.50 -5.85
C VAL A 104 9.22 18.42 -6.83
N LEU A 105 9.47 17.22 -6.33
CA LEU A 105 9.72 16.05 -7.15
C LEU A 105 8.40 15.29 -7.31
N THR A 106 8.11 14.85 -8.54
CA THR A 106 6.94 14.09 -8.93
C THR A 106 7.26 13.14 -10.08
N VAL A 107 6.30 12.38 -10.54
CA VAL A 107 6.43 11.57 -11.75
C VAL A 107 6.00 12.36 -13.00
N ASN A 108 6.60 12.04 -14.14
CA ASN A 108 6.41 12.81 -15.38
C ASN A 108 4.96 12.75 -15.88
N HIS A 109 4.31 11.60 -15.82
CA HIS A 109 2.92 11.48 -16.33
C HIS A 109 1.92 12.39 -15.61
N VAL A 110 2.21 12.87 -14.40
CA VAL A 110 1.39 13.87 -13.67
C VAL A 110 1.48 15.24 -14.35
N VAL A 111 2.60 15.56 -14.97
CA VAL A 111 2.89 16.87 -15.57
C VAL A 111 3.31 16.78 -17.04
N GLU A 112 2.90 15.73 -17.74
CA GLU A 112 3.37 15.44 -19.11
C GLU A 112 2.89 16.44 -20.16
N LYS A 113 1.77 17.09 -19.96
CA LYS A 113 1.18 18.00 -20.94
C LYS A 113 1.84 19.39 -20.88
N ALA A 114 2.42 19.81 -22.02
CA ALA A 114 3.18 21.06 -22.09
C ALA A 114 2.31 22.31 -21.96
N ASP A 115 1.09 22.26 -22.55
CA ASP A 115 0.21 23.43 -22.68
C ASP A 115 -0.78 23.57 -21.52
N VAL A 116 -0.52 22.87 -20.40
CA VAL A 116 -1.38 22.86 -19.24
C VAL A 116 -0.74 23.63 -18.09
N LYS A 117 -1.53 24.45 -17.41
CA LYS A 117 -1.09 25.11 -16.18
C LYS A 117 -1.24 24.18 -15.00
N TYR A 118 -0.17 24.02 -14.26
CA TYR A 118 -0.14 23.20 -13.05
C TYR A 118 -0.17 24.08 -11.80
N THR A 119 -0.94 23.68 -10.81
CA THR A 119 -1.06 24.32 -9.51
C THR A 119 -0.56 23.37 -8.44
N VAL A 120 0.33 23.85 -7.58
CA VAL A 120 0.79 23.13 -6.39
C VAL A 120 -0.05 23.59 -5.21
N ARG A 121 -0.75 22.65 -4.57
CA ARG A 121 -1.48 22.88 -3.32
C ARG A 121 -0.73 22.23 -2.16
N THR A 122 -0.39 23.03 -1.18
CA THR A 122 0.35 22.58 0.00
C THR A 122 -0.57 22.07 1.11
N SER A 123 -0.02 21.41 2.10
CA SER A 123 -0.72 20.95 3.31
C SER A 123 -1.42 22.05 4.10
N LEU A 124 -0.99 23.30 3.96
CA LEU A 124 -1.67 24.47 4.54
C LEU A 124 -2.91 24.92 3.73
N GLY A 125 -3.27 24.19 2.67
CA GLY A 125 -4.39 24.54 1.80
C GLY A 125 -4.10 25.71 0.85
N LYS A 126 -2.85 26.18 0.75
CA LYS A 126 -2.44 27.29 -0.13
C LYS A 126 -2.18 26.75 -1.55
N ASN A 127 -2.65 27.48 -2.55
CA ASN A 127 -2.44 27.18 -3.95
C ASN A 127 -1.39 28.10 -4.54
N TYR A 128 -0.41 27.54 -5.22
CA TYR A 128 0.66 28.24 -5.91
C TYR A 128 0.71 27.80 -7.37
N GLN A 129 0.84 28.76 -8.28
CA GLN A 129 1.08 28.45 -9.68
C GLN A 129 2.49 27.88 -9.85
N ALA A 130 2.63 26.77 -10.58
CA ALA A 130 3.94 26.29 -10.96
C ALA A 130 4.69 27.34 -11.79
N THR A 131 5.89 27.67 -11.38
CA THR A 131 6.76 28.65 -12.10
C THR A 131 7.57 27.97 -13.18
N SER A 132 7.87 26.68 -13.02
CA SER A 132 8.50 25.85 -14.05
C SER A 132 8.18 24.38 -13.86
N VAL A 133 8.19 23.62 -14.96
CA VAL A 133 8.08 22.18 -15.01
C VAL A 133 9.26 21.64 -15.84
N THR A 134 10.11 20.81 -15.24
CA THR A 134 11.23 20.16 -15.91
C THR A 134 10.92 18.66 -15.99
N ARG A 135 10.66 18.15 -17.17
CA ARG A 135 10.42 16.73 -17.44
C ARG A 135 11.76 16.03 -17.61
N LEU A 136 12.00 14.99 -16.82
CA LEU A 136 13.25 14.22 -16.85
C LEU A 136 13.11 12.95 -17.71
N GLN A 137 11.91 12.64 -18.14
CA GLN A 137 11.60 11.61 -19.12
C GLN A 137 11.60 12.22 -20.52
N THR A 138 12.57 11.87 -21.34
CA THR A 138 12.72 12.36 -22.74
C THR A 138 12.38 11.28 -23.75
N ALA A 139 12.37 10.03 -23.35
CA ALA A 139 11.94 8.86 -24.12
C ALA A 139 11.07 7.96 -23.23
N GLU A 140 10.24 7.11 -23.85
CA GLU A 140 9.36 6.16 -23.13
C GLU A 140 10.11 5.20 -22.19
N THR A 141 11.39 4.94 -22.49
CA THR A 141 12.25 4.08 -21.67
C THR A 141 12.93 4.82 -20.52
N ASP A 142 12.92 6.16 -20.53
CA ASP A 142 13.50 6.96 -19.46
C ASP A 142 12.66 6.86 -18.18
N PRO A 143 13.27 7.05 -17.01
CA PRO A 143 12.53 7.10 -15.75
C PRO A 143 11.42 8.16 -15.78
N ASP A 144 10.24 7.76 -15.31
CA ASP A 144 9.06 8.62 -15.20
C ASP A 144 9.23 9.60 -14.04
N LEU A 145 9.97 10.67 -14.29
CA LEU A 145 10.34 11.68 -13.31
C LEU A 145 10.17 13.09 -13.87
N ALA A 146 9.73 14.00 -13.00
CA ALA A 146 9.68 15.43 -13.30
C ALA A 146 9.91 16.27 -12.04
N VAL A 147 10.28 17.52 -12.24
CA VAL A 147 10.45 18.52 -11.21
C VAL A 147 9.52 19.69 -11.49
N VAL A 148 8.80 20.13 -10.45
CA VAL A 148 7.93 21.31 -10.48
C VAL A 148 8.47 22.33 -9.49
N LYS A 149 8.59 23.60 -9.89
CA LYS A 149 8.97 24.68 -8.99
C LYS A 149 7.79 25.61 -8.74
N PHE A 150 7.68 26.12 -7.53
CA PHE A 150 6.75 27.17 -7.16
C PHE A 150 7.41 28.16 -6.19
N GLU A 151 6.86 29.35 -6.08
CA GLU A 151 7.32 30.35 -5.13
C GLU A 151 6.30 30.54 -4.01
N SER A 152 6.80 30.70 -2.77
CA SER A 152 5.97 30.94 -1.61
C SER A 152 6.66 31.88 -0.62
N PRO A 153 5.92 32.81 -0.01
CA PRO A 153 6.38 33.54 1.17
C PRO A 153 6.28 32.68 2.44
N GLU A 154 5.49 31.62 2.42
CA GLU A 154 5.31 30.71 3.55
C GLU A 154 6.46 29.70 3.64
N GLU A 155 6.73 29.24 4.85
CA GLU A 155 7.76 28.23 5.12
C GLU A 155 7.18 26.82 5.08
N TYR A 156 7.79 25.96 4.26
CA TYR A 156 7.50 24.54 4.18
C TYR A 156 8.75 23.72 4.48
N PRO A 157 8.62 22.57 5.17
CA PRO A 157 9.75 21.69 5.37
C PRO A 157 10.19 21.06 4.06
N VAL A 158 11.45 20.60 4.04
CA VAL A 158 12.07 19.90 2.93
C VAL A 158 12.34 18.46 3.35
N ALA A 159 11.98 17.51 2.49
CA ALA A 159 12.14 16.09 2.76
C ALA A 159 13.60 15.69 2.92
N THR A 160 13.85 14.74 3.80
CA THR A 160 15.11 14.01 3.86
C THR A 160 15.05 12.86 2.87
N ILE A 161 16.08 12.69 2.07
CA ILE A 161 16.25 11.62 1.09
C ILE A 161 17.17 10.56 1.67
N ALA A 162 16.84 9.28 1.49
CA ALA A 162 17.68 8.16 1.88
C ALA A 162 18.06 7.30 0.68
N ASP A 163 19.13 6.52 0.82
CA ASP A 163 19.56 5.58 -0.19
C ASP A 163 18.48 4.50 -0.43
N SER A 164 17.88 4.52 -1.61
CA SER A 164 16.84 3.56 -1.99
C SER A 164 17.33 2.13 -2.12
N ASP A 165 18.65 1.90 -2.22
CA ASP A 165 19.19 0.55 -2.32
C ASP A 165 19.20 -0.18 -0.96
N LEU A 166 19.04 0.57 0.13
CA LEU A 166 18.84 0.04 1.46
C LEU A 166 17.41 -0.53 1.67
N ALA A 167 16.46 -0.16 0.82
CA ALA A 167 15.10 -0.70 0.85
C ALA A 167 15.05 -2.08 0.17
N VAL A 168 15.51 -3.10 0.90
CA VAL A 168 15.49 -4.50 0.44
C VAL A 168 14.11 -5.13 0.56
N ILE A 169 13.91 -6.32 -0.02
CA ILE A 169 12.65 -7.08 0.11
C ILE A 169 12.32 -7.28 1.59
N GLY A 170 11.07 -7.04 1.97
CA GLY A 170 10.59 -7.08 3.35
C GLY A 170 10.76 -5.77 4.12
N THR A 171 11.40 -4.74 3.54
CA THR A 171 11.48 -3.42 4.17
C THR A 171 10.08 -2.79 4.26
N GLN A 172 9.71 -2.34 5.46
CA GLN A 172 8.50 -1.54 5.67
C GLN A 172 8.62 -0.20 4.98
N ILE A 173 7.56 0.19 4.28
CA ILE A 173 7.47 1.48 3.59
C ILE A 173 6.12 2.13 3.84
N PHE A 174 6.03 3.42 3.54
CA PHE A 174 4.80 4.20 3.63
C PHE A 174 4.65 5.04 2.36
N VAL A 175 3.53 4.92 1.69
CA VAL A 175 3.18 5.77 0.56
C VAL A 175 2.28 6.89 1.06
N TYR A 176 2.61 8.12 0.76
CA TYR A 176 1.77 9.26 1.13
C TYR A 176 1.37 10.05 -0.13
N GLY A 177 0.12 10.44 -0.21
CA GLY A 177 -0.37 11.18 -1.36
C GLY A 177 -1.80 11.67 -1.17
N TYR A 178 -2.34 12.26 -2.23
CA TYR A 178 -3.69 12.81 -2.25
C TYR A 178 -4.56 12.01 -3.23
N PRO A 179 -5.23 10.95 -2.78
CA PRO A 179 -6.05 10.11 -3.63
C PRO A 179 -7.31 10.83 -4.11
N ALA A 180 -7.76 10.48 -5.30
CA ALA A 180 -9.09 10.84 -5.81
C ALA A 180 -10.12 9.80 -5.32
N THR A 181 -10.46 9.82 -4.05
CA THR A 181 -11.38 8.90 -3.40
C THR A 181 -12.72 9.60 -3.07
N GLY A 182 -13.79 8.82 -2.94
CA GLY A 182 -15.09 9.35 -2.53
C GLY A 182 -15.69 10.39 -3.47
N GLY A 183 -15.22 10.48 -4.73
CA GLY A 183 -15.64 11.51 -5.67
C GLY A 183 -14.95 12.86 -5.50
N LEU A 184 -13.94 12.96 -4.64
CA LEU A 184 -13.16 14.18 -4.43
C LEU A 184 -12.10 14.32 -5.53
N PHE A 185 -12.00 15.49 -6.13
CA PHE A 185 -11.07 15.81 -7.21
C PHE A 185 -10.41 17.18 -6.96
N GLY A 186 -9.28 17.39 -7.64
CA GLY A 186 -8.57 18.66 -7.56
C GLY A 186 -8.16 19.01 -6.12
N ALA A 187 -8.49 20.20 -5.69
CA ALA A 187 -8.10 20.72 -4.38
C ALA A 187 -8.84 20.10 -3.18
N GLU A 188 -9.93 19.40 -3.42
CA GLU A 188 -10.77 18.80 -2.36
C GLU A 188 -10.25 17.43 -1.90
N ARG A 189 -9.24 16.88 -2.58
CA ARG A 189 -8.63 15.62 -2.21
C ARG A 189 -7.97 15.70 -0.84
N GLU A 190 -8.22 14.71 0.00
CA GLU A 190 -7.60 14.59 1.32
C GLU A 190 -6.36 13.70 1.27
N PRO A 191 -5.37 13.93 2.16
CA PRO A 191 -4.17 13.11 2.18
C PRO A 191 -4.42 11.75 2.80
N GLU A 192 -3.75 10.72 2.26
CA GLU A 192 -3.74 9.37 2.82
C GLU A 192 -2.31 8.85 2.98
N LEU A 193 -2.08 8.16 4.11
CA LEU A 193 -0.90 7.34 4.36
C LEU A 193 -1.25 5.88 4.11
N SER A 194 -0.55 5.24 3.21
CA SER A 194 -0.70 3.81 2.94
C SER A 194 0.57 3.07 3.29
N PRO A 195 0.55 2.26 4.35
CA PRO A 195 1.69 1.43 4.72
C PRO A 195 1.81 0.23 3.79
N GLY A 196 3.04 -0.28 3.65
CA GLY A 196 3.32 -1.41 2.77
C GLY A 196 4.66 -2.07 3.03
N LEU A 197 5.00 -3.04 2.21
CA LEU A 197 6.28 -3.76 2.23
C LEU A 197 6.89 -3.81 0.84
N VAL A 198 8.20 -3.67 0.75
CA VAL A 198 8.95 -3.93 -0.48
C VAL A 198 8.86 -5.42 -0.80
N THR A 199 8.37 -5.76 -1.98
CA THR A 199 8.16 -7.16 -2.41
C THR A 199 9.16 -7.61 -3.47
N SER A 200 9.71 -6.68 -4.27
CA SER A 200 10.67 -7.02 -5.32
C SER A 200 11.53 -5.82 -5.72
N ARG A 201 12.73 -6.10 -6.22
CA ARG A 201 13.69 -5.11 -6.75
C ARG A 201 14.19 -5.57 -8.13
N PRO A 202 13.33 -5.52 -9.18
CA PRO A 202 13.75 -5.88 -10.53
C PRO A 202 14.81 -4.88 -11.04
N ARG A 203 15.82 -5.38 -11.77
CA ARG A 203 16.94 -4.54 -12.24
C ARG A 203 16.56 -3.64 -13.42
N ASN A 204 15.68 -4.12 -14.28
CA ASN A 204 15.27 -3.41 -15.48
C ASN A 204 13.74 -3.43 -15.60
N ARG A 205 13.14 -2.27 -15.53
CA ARG A 205 11.71 -2.05 -15.78
C ARG A 205 11.54 -0.79 -16.63
N PRO A 206 10.59 -0.76 -17.55
CA PRO A 206 10.23 0.46 -18.26
C PRO A 206 10.00 1.61 -17.27
N GLU A 207 10.30 2.82 -17.68
CA GLU A 207 10.05 4.04 -16.92
C GLU A 207 10.70 4.09 -15.53
N GLY A 208 11.65 3.17 -15.24
CA GLY A 208 12.41 3.15 -14.00
C GLY A 208 11.68 2.61 -12.77
N TYR A 209 10.55 1.95 -12.92
CA TYR A 209 9.72 1.40 -11.82
C TYR A 209 10.31 0.13 -11.20
N THR A 210 11.46 0.26 -10.56
CA THR A 210 12.25 -0.86 -10.03
C THR A 210 12.15 -1.07 -8.52
N LEU A 211 11.36 -0.26 -7.80
CA LEU A 211 11.00 -0.48 -6.40
C LEU A 211 9.55 -0.95 -6.35
N ARG A 212 9.35 -2.28 -6.30
CA ARG A 212 8.02 -2.87 -6.20
C ARG A 212 7.65 -3.10 -4.74
N TYR A 213 6.40 -2.85 -4.42
CA TYR A 213 5.87 -3.01 -3.07
C TYR A 213 4.37 -3.30 -3.11
N GLN A 214 3.89 -3.85 -2.03
CA GLN A 214 2.47 -4.00 -1.78
C GLN A 214 2.03 -2.91 -0.81
N ALA A 215 1.10 -2.10 -1.24
CA ALA A 215 0.42 -1.05 -0.47
C ALA A 215 -0.88 -0.71 -1.18
N VAL A 216 -1.82 -0.13 -0.48
CA VAL A 216 -3.02 0.38 -1.12
C VAL A 216 -2.74 1.77 -1.67
N THR A 217 -2.92 1.93 -2.96
CA THR A 217 -2.74 3.22 -3.62
C THR A 217 -3.88 3.50 -4.58
N TRP A 218 -4.17 4.78 -4.72
CA TRP A 218 -5.28 5.28 -5.49
C TRP A 218 -4.82 6.23 -6.59
N SER A 219 -5.68 6.41 -7.57
CA SER A 219 -5.53 7.50 -8.52
C SER A 219 -5.36 8.82 -7.80
N GLY A 220 -4.45 9.69 -8.27
CA GLY A 220 -4.08 10.92 -7.59
C GLY A 220 -2.89 10.81 -6.62
N MET A 221 -2.54 9.61 -6.16
CA MET A 221 -1.32 9.41 -5.37
C MET A 221 -0.04 9.35 -6.23
N SER A 222 -0.15 9.24 -7.54
CA SER A 222 0.98 9.29 -8.48
C SER A 222 1.85 10.51 -8.23
N GLY A 223 3.17 10.33 -8.15
CA GLY A 223 4.16 11.33 -7.76
C GLY A 223 4.32 11.50 -6.26
N GLY A 224 3.48 10.88 -5.45
CA GLY A 224 3.61 10.90 -4.00
C GLY A 224 4.85 10.15 -3.52
N PRO A 225 5.47 10.60 -2.42
CA PRO A 225 6.66 9.98 -1.87
C PRO A 225 6.38 8.58 -1.32
N VAL A 226 7.35 7.70 -1.50
CA VAL A 226 7.50 6.44 -0.76
C VAL A 226 8.55 6.68 0.31
N PHE A 227 8.16 6.54 1.57
CA PHE A 227 9.01 6.73 2.74
C PHE A 227 9.47 5.39 3.31
N ASP A 228 10.63 5.39 3.93
CA ASP A 228 11.08 4.32 4.82
C ASP A 228 10.52 4.49 6.26
N SER A 229 10.91 3.60 7.17
CA SER A 229 10.50 3.62 8.59
C SER A 229 10.99 4.84 9.38
N GLU A 230 11.91 5.63 8.81
CA GLU A 230 12.42 6.87 9.40
C GLU A 230 11.76 8.13 8.79
N ALA A 231 10.74 7.96 7.95
CA ALA A 231 10.07 8.99 7.18
C ALA A 231 11.00 9.74 6.21
N ARG A 232 11.98 9.03 5.62
CA ARG A 232 12.86 9.53 4.57
C ARG A 232 12.39 9.03 3.21
N VAL A 233 12.50 9.85 2.19
CA VAL A 233 12.05 9.51 0.83
C VAL A 233 13.03 8.54 0.18
N ILE A 234 12.53 7.38 -0.22
CA ILE A 234 13.26 6.33 -0.93
C ILE A 234 12.75 6.08 -2.35
N GLY A 235 11.65 6.69 -2.74
CA GLY A 235 11.11 6.57 -4.10
C GLY A 235 9.88 7.41 -4.33
N LEU A 236 9.38 7.42 -5.59
CA LEU A 236 8.15 8.07 -6.00
C LEU A 236 7.17 7.04 -6.54
N HIS A 237 6.00 6.97 -5.94
CA HIS A 237 4.89 6.15 -6.43
C HIS A 237 4.40 6.64 -7.77
N GLY A 238 4.11 5.73 -8.70
CA GLY A 238 3.56 6.13 -9.98
C GLY A 238 2.76 5.06 -10.69
N GLN A 239 2.95 3.79 -10.36
CA GLN A 239 2.33 2.71 -11.11
C GLN A 239 1.71 1.66 -10.20
N GLY A 240 0.41 1.34 -10.44
CA GLY A 240 -0.19 0.11 -9.97
C GLY A 240 0.17 -1.04 -10.90
N GLU A 241 0.53 -2.18 -10.36
CA GLU A 241 0.87 -3.35 -11.16
C GLU A 241 -0.30 -4.29 -11.37
N PHE A 242 -0.24 -5.02 -12.48
CA PHE A 242 -1.20 -6.03 -12.85
C PHE A 242 -0.55 -7.41 -12.72
N GLY A 243 -1.24 -8.36 -12.11
CA GLY A 243 -0.99 -9.77 -12.28
C GLY A 243 -1.74 -10.31 -13.49
N PHE A 244 -1.51 -11.56 -13.81
CA PHE A 244 -2.24 -12.24 -14.88
C PHE A 244 -2.99 -13.42 -14.25
N ALA A 245 -4.30 -13.48 -14.49
CA ALA A 245 -5.10 -14.65 -14.17
C ALA A 245 -5.65 -15.26 -15.47
N GLN A 246 -5.72 -16.57 -15.53
CA GLN A 246 -6.36 -17.23 -16.64
C GLN A 246 -7.88 -17.15 -16.44
N THR A 247 -8.58 -16.58 -17.43
CA THR A 247 -10.04 -16.54 -17.43
C THR A 247 -10.64 -17.91 -17.68
N SER A 248 -11.93 -18.06 -17.44
CA SER A 248 -12.67 -19.29 -17.74
C SER A 248 -12.69 -19.67 -19.24
N SER A 249 -12.42 -18.70 -20.12
CA SER A 249 -12.23 -18.91 -21.57
C SER A 249 -10.82 -19.39 -21.93
N GLY A 250 -9.90 -19.49 -20.96
CA GLY A 250 -8.50 -19.82 -21.18
C GLY A 250 -7.63 -18.62 -21.57
N GLU A 251 -8.20 -17.42 -21.69
CA GLU A 251 -7.46 -16.19 -21.94
C GLU A 251 -6.73 -15.72 -20.67
N VAL A 252 -5.55 -15.16 -20.86
CA VAL A 252 -4.79 -14.54 -19.79
C VAL A 252 -5.23 -13.09 -19.66
N ALA A 253 -5.88 -12.73 -18.55
CA ALA A 253 -6.34 -11.38 -18.26
C ALA A 253 -5.48 -10.72 -17.16
N PRO A 254 -5.11 -9.45 -17.30
CA PRO A 254 -4.46 -8.72 -16.22
C PRO A 254 -5.46 -8.47 -15.09
N ILE A 255 -5.03 -8.75 -13.85
CA ILE A 255 -5.78 -8.44 -12.64
C ILE A 255 -5.03 -7.39 -11.82
N LYS A 256 -5.77 -6.51 -11.15
CA LYS A 256 -5.20 -5.58 -10.17
C LYS A 256 -4.80 -6.36 -8.92
N THR A 257 -3.50 -6.45 -8.66
CA THR A 257 -2.97 -7.29 -7.59
C THR A 257 -2.82 -6.58 -6.25
N GLY A 258 -2.93 -5.25 -6.22
CA GLY A 258 -2.53 -4.45 -5.06
C GLY A 258 -1.02 -4.23 -5.00
N PHE A 259 -0.25 -4.84 -5.91
CA PHE A 259 1.16 -4.50 -6.09
C PHE A 259 1.31 -3.18 -6.83
N ASN A 260 2.30 -2.42 -6.40
CA ASN A 260 2.61 -1.11 -6.93
C ASN A 260 4.10 -1.00 -7.21
N ALA A 261 4.46 0.02 -7.97
CA ALA A 261 5.85 0.30 -8.23
C ALA A 261 6.17 1.80 -8.09
N ALA A 262 7.37 2.05 -7.64
CA ALA A 262 7.95 3.39 -7.54
C ALA A 262 9.24 3.46 -8.36
N VAL A 263 9.55 4.67 -8.80
CA VAL A 263 10.89 5.02 -9.27
C VAL A 263 11.77 5.25 -8.03
N PRO A 264 12.85 4.48 -7.82
CA PRO A 264 13.75 4.66 -6.68
C PRO A 264 14.38 6.05 -6.67
N ILE A 265 14.57 6.62 -5.49
CA ILE A 265 15.12 7.98 -5.38
C ILE A 265 16.56 8.09 -5.93
N ASN A 266 17.36 7.03 -5.89
CA ASN A 266 18.71 7.02 -6.47
C ASN A 266 18.67 7.28 -7.99
N THR A 267 17.60 6.88 -8.68
CA THR A 267 17.39 7.18 -10.09
C THR A 267 17.25 8.68 -10.33
N PHE A 268 16.54 9.39 -9.44
CA PHE A 268 16.48 10.85 -9.47
C PHE A 268 17.84 11.50 -9.15
N ILE A 269 18.55 11.00 -8.14
CA ILE A 269 19.88 11.51 -7.76
C ILE A 269 20.84 11.46 -8.96
N ALA A 270 20.75 10.44 -9.79
CA ALA A 270 21.55 10.34 -11.03
C ALA A 270 21.17 11.38 -12.10
N LYS A 271 19.99 12.00 -11.99
CA LYS A 271 19.47 13.01 -12.95
C LYS A 271 19.50 14.46 -12.40
N LEU A 272 20.16 14.73 -11.29
CA LEU A 272 20.18 16.06 -10.63
C LEU A 272 20.63 17.19 -11.57
N VAL A 273 21.65 16.95 -12.41
CA VAL A 273 22.13 17.93 -13.38
C VAL A 273 21.03 18.28 -14.39
N ALA A 274 20.33 17.29 -14.93
CA ALA A 274 19.21 17.49 -15.85
C ALA A 274 18.02 18.19 -15.15
N ALA A 275 17.85 17.97 -13.85
CA ALA A 275 16.84 18.63 -13.03
C ALA A 275 17.19 20.08 -12.67
N GLY A 276 18.42 20.51 -12.92
CA GLY A 276 18.92 21.85 -12.54
C GLY A 276 18.98 22.02 -11.02
N ILE A 277 19.35 20.97 -10.26
CA ILE A 277 19.43 20.94 -8.81
C ILE A 277 20.85 20.59 -8.37
N ASN A 278 21.41 21.35 -7.44
CA ASN A 278 22.68 21.02 -6.82
C ASN A 278 22.46 20.00 -5.68
N LYS A 279 23.34 19.02 -5.59
CA LYS A 279 23.25 18.00 -4.53
C LYS A 279 23.26 18.61 -3.12
N SER A 280 23.93 19.74 -2.92
CA SER A 280 23.95 20.47 -1.65
C SER A 280 22.63 21.10 -1.24
N GLU A 281 21.65 21.19 -2.16
CA GLU A 281 20.30 21.67 -1.87
C GLU A 281 19.42 20.57 -1.22
N LEU A 282 19.85 19.32 -1.30
CA LEU A 282 19.12 18.17 -0.78
C LEU A 282 19.54 17.84 0.66
N LYS A 283 18.58 17.45 1.48
CA LYS A 283 18.85 16.82 2.77
C LYS A 283 18.97 15.30 2.52
N VAL A 284 20.17 14.76 2.73
CA VAL A 284 20.45 13.33 2.51
C VAL A 284 20.88 12.68 3.81
N ASP A 285 20.25 11.57 4.16
CA ASP A 285 20.62 10.70 5.28
C ASP A 285 20.59 9.25 4.80
N ASN A 286 21.78 8.69 4.61
CA ASN A 286 21.97 7.31 4.12
C ASN A 286 22.26 6.31 5.26
N THR A 287 21.92 6.65 6.49
CA THR A 287 21.97 5.67 7.58
C THR A 287 21.00 4.53 7.27
N PRO A 288 21.34 3.27 7.54
CA PRO A 288 20.40 2.17 7.36
C PRO A 288 19.09 2.46 8.11
N PRO A 289 17.92 2.19 7.51
CA PRO A 289 16.66 2.36 8.21
C PRO A 289 16.62 1.42 9.42
N THR A 290 16.04 1.90 10.49
CA THR A 290 15.79 1.04 11.64
C THR A 290 14.80 -0.03 11.20
N SER A 291 15.29 -1.25 11.05
CA SER A 291 14.42 -2.40 10.81
C SER A 291 13.67 -2.69 12.12
N GLY A 292 12.49 -2.09 12.26
CA GLY A 292 11.52 -2.63 13.18
C GLY A 292 11.25 -4.08 12.74
N PRO A 293 11.25 -5.08 13.63
CA PRO A 293 10.83 -6.40 13.24
C PRO A 293 9.41 -6.25 12.68
N VAL A 294 9.19 -6.72 11.44
CA VAL A 294 7.84 -7.12 11.04
C VAL A 294 7.47 -8.17 12.07
N SER A 295 6.66 -7.77 13.06
CA SER A 295 6.32 -8.65 14.17
C SER A 295 5.56 -9.83 13.60
N THR A 296 6.26 -10.94 13.40
CA THR A 296 5.63 -12.26 13.18
C THR A 296 4.97 -12.78 14.47
N ALA A 297 5.20 -12.10 15.59
CA ALA A 297 4.52 -12.34 16.84
C ALA A 297 3.06 -11.88 16.73
N ASN A 298 2.17 -12.68 17.27
CA ASN A 298 0.72 -12.56 17.27
C ASN A 298 0.23 -11.09 17.22
N PRO A 299 -0.26 -10.58 16.07
CA PRO A 299 -0.63 -9.18 15.93
C PRO A 299 -1.70 -8.81 16.95
N GLN A 300 -1.58 -7.62 17.54
CA GLN A 300 -2.55 -7.13 18.52
C GLN A 300 -3.39 -5.95 18.02
N ASP A 301 -3.13 -5.48 16.79
CA ASP A 301 -3.84 -4.36 16.20
C ASP A 301 -4.20 -4.60 14.72
N ALA A 302 -5.10 -3.78 14.22
CA ALA A 302 -5.59 -3.87 12.85
C ALA A 302 -4.48 -3.82 11.80
N GLN A 303 -3.51 -2.96 12.01
CA GLN A 303 -2.46 -2.70 11.04
C GLN A 303 -1.46 -3.86 10.96
N ALA A 304 -1.10 -4.44 12.10
CA ALA A 304 -0.23 -5.60 12.14
C ALA A 304 -0.87 -6.83 11.49
N TYR A 305 -2.19 -7.05 11.67
CA TYR A 305 -2.92 -8.08 10.93
C TYR A 305 -2.96 -7.78 9.43
N TYR A 306 -3.20 -6.53 9.04
CA TYR A 306 -3.22 -6.13 7.64
C TYR A 306 -1.89 -6.44 6.96
N PHE A 307 -0.76 -6.04 7.57
CA PHE A 307 0.57 -6.28 7.00
C PHE A 307 0.94 -7.75 6.94
N ARG A 308 0.62 -8.51 7.97
CA ARG A 308 0.86 -9.95 7.94
C ARG A 308 0.03 -10.61 6.84
N GLY A 309 -1.23 -10.21 6.67
CA GLY A 309 -2.09 -10.66 5.59
C GLY A 309 -1.53 -10.36 4.20
N LEU A 310 -0.97 -9.15 4.00
CA LEU A 310 -0.31 -8.80 2.74
C LEU A 310 0.92 -9.68 2.48
N SER A 311 1.75 -9.90 3.49
CA SER A 311 2.93 -10.77 3.39
C SER A 311 2.56 -12.22 3.07
N LEU A 312 1.51 -12.74 3.70
CA LEU A 312 0.99 -14.09 3.44
C LEU A 312 0.46 -14.21 2.01
N LEU A 313 -0.24 -13.19 1.51
CA LEU A 313 -0.74 -13.19 0.14
C LEU A 313 0.40 -13.19 -0.89
N ASP A 314 1.48 -12.47 -0.62
CA ASP A 314 2.69 -12.47 -1.47
C ASP A 314 3.41 -13.82 -1.49
N GLN A 315 3.35 -14.56 -0.39
CA GLN A 315 3.89 -15.93 -0.27
C GLN A 315 2.97 -16.99 -0.91
N GLY A 316 1.77 -16.60 -1.35
CA GLY A 316 0.77 -17.50 -1.90
C GLY A 316 -0.16 -18.13 -0.85
N ASP A 317 0.01 -17.79 0.42
CA ASP A 317 -0.79 -18.31 1.55
C ASP A 317 -2.11 -17.55 1.67
N ALA A 318 -2.91 -17.59 0.60
CA ALA A 318 -4.09 -16.77 0.45
C ALA A 318 -5.18 -17.04 1.52
N TRP A 319 -5.28 -18.24 2.06
CA TRP A 319 -6.23 -18.57 3.13
C TRP A 319 -5.87 -17.89 4.44
N GLU A 320 -4.62 -17.95 4.83
CA GLU A 320 -4.08 -17.30 6.02
C GLU A 320 -4.12 -15.78 5.88
N ALA A 321 -3.87 -15.27 4.66
CA ALA A 321 -4.03 -13.85 4.35
C ALA A 321 -5.46 -13.38 4.59
N ILE A 322 -6.48 -14.10 4.11
CA ILE A 322 -7.90 -13.80 4.35
C ILE A 322 -8.21 -13.80 5.85
N ALA A 323 -7.67 -14.77 6.59
CA ALA A 323 -7.88 -14.83 8.04
C ALA A 323 -7.35 -13.58 8.74
N ASP A 324 -6.18 -13.09 8.34
CA ASP A 324 -5.58 -11.88 8.92
C ASP A 324 -6.28 -10.60 8.47
N PHE A 325 -6.70 -10.49 7.23
CA PHE A 325 -7.54 -9.37 6.79
C PHE A 325 -8.85 -9.30 7.56
N ASN A 326 -9.49 -10.45 7.83
CA ASN A 326 -10.71 -10.51 8.66
C ASN A 326 -10.44 -10.12 10.13
N ARG A 327 -9.29 -10.48 10.69
CA ARG A 327 -8.89 -10.02 12.03
C ARG A 327 -8.67 -8.50 12.03
N SER A 328 -8.02 -7.95 10.99
CA SER A 328 -7.87 -6.51 10.83
C SER A 328 -9.23 -5.81 10.75
N LEU A 329 -10.19 -6.33 9.97
CA LEU A 329 -11.57 -5.79 9.86
C LEU A 329 -12.30 -5.72 11.20
N ALA A 330 -12.03 -6.64 12.13
CA ALA A 330 -12.65 -6.63 13.47
C ALA A 330 -12.37 -5.35 14.27
N PHE A 331 -11.28 -4.65 13.96
CA PHE A 331 -10.91 -3.37 14.56
C PHE A 331 -11.56 -2.15 13.85
N LYS A 332 -12.31 -2.37 12.76
CA LYS A 332 -12.98 -1.32 11.96
C LYS A 332 -12.01 -0.19 11.52
N PRO A 333 -10.87 -0.50 10.89
CA PRO A 333 -9.92 0.51 10.47
C PRO A 333 -10.48 1.39 9.34
N LYS A 334 -9.90 2.59 9.13
CA LYS A 334 -10.29 3.49 8.04
C LYS A 334 -10.05 2.91 6.64
N TYR A 335 -9.09 1.98 6.52
CA TYR A 335 -8.77 1.27 5.27
C TYR A 335 -9.59 -0.03 5.08
N THR A 336 -10.84 -0.02 5.55
CA THR A 336 -11.79 -1.12 5.35
C THR A 336 -12.04 -1.49 3.88
N PRO A 337 -12.15 -0.52 2.93
CA PRO A 337 -12.28 -0.84 1.50
C PRO A 337 -11.13 -1.68 0.98
N GLU A 338 -9.90 -1.35 1.37
CA GLU A 338 -8.68 -2.04 0.96
C GLU A 338 -8.60 -3.45 1.50
N LEU A 339 -9.05 -3.65 2.73
CA LEU A 339 -9.14 -4.99 3.30
C LEU A 339 -10.08 -5.87 2.50
N TYR A 340 -11.27 -5.39 2.16
CA TYR A 340 -12.21 -6.13 1.32
C TYR A 340 -11.65 -6.37 -0.09
N PHE A 341 -10.97 -5.38 -0.66
CA PHE A 341 -10.30 -5.52 -1.95
C PHE A 341 -9.25 -6.62 -1.92
N ASN A 342 -8.38 -6.66 -0.91
CA ASN A 342 -7.36 -7.68 -0.77
C ASN A 342 -7.93 -9.08 -0.45
N ILE A 343 -9.04 -9.16 0.29
CA ILE A 343 -9.80 -10.40 0.44
C ILE A 343 -10.32 -10.88 -0.92
N GLY A 344 -10.81 -9.97 -1.77
CA GLY A 344 -11.22 -10.25 -3.13
C GLY A 344 -10.07 -10.82 -3.97
N ASN A 345 -8.91 -10.18 -3.92
CA ASN A 345 -7.68 -10.64 -4.61
C ASN A 345 -7.25 -12.04 -4.14
N ALA A 346 -7.22 -12.27 -2.83
CA ALA A 346 -6.88 -13.56 -2.25
C ALA A 346 -7.87 -14.66 -2.69
N ARG A 347 -9.17 -14.36 -2.72
CA ARG A 347 -10.21 -15.27 -3.20
C ARG A 347 -10.09 -15.56 -4.70
N THR A 348 -9.75 -14.56 -5.51
CA THR A 348 -9.46 -14.75 -6.94
C THR A 348 -8.25 -15.68 -7.12
N PHE A 349 -7.20 -15.48 -6.34
CA PHE A 349 -6.01 -16.33 -6.37
C PHE A 349 -6.34 -17.80 -6.02
N ILE A 350 -7.12 -18.02 -4.95
CA ILE A 350 -7.56 -19.38 -4.55
C ILE A 350 -8.39 -20.01 -5.67
N THR A 351 -9.33 -19.27 -6.26
CA THR A 351 -10.23 -19.80 -7.28
C THR A 351 -9.55 -20.02 -8.63
N ALA A 352 -8.46 -19.33 -8.93
CA ALA A 352 -7.68 -19.56 -10.13
C ALA A 352 -7.12 -20.99 -10.21
N GLY A 353 -6.88 -21.64 -9.07
CA GLY A 353 -6.46 -23.04 -8.97
C GLY A 353 -7.60 -24.09 -9.07
N LEU A 354 -8.87 -23.65 -9.08
CA LEU A 354 -10.02 -24.56 -9.14
C LEU A 354 -10.41 -24.91 -10.60
N PRO A 355 -11.06 -26.07 -10.83
CA PRO A 355 -11.60 -26.40 -12.13
C PRO A 355 -12.58 -25.34 -12.65
N GLN A 356 -12.60 -25.12 -13.97
CA GLN A 356 -13.47 -24.11 -14.61
C GLN A 356 -14.98 -24.36 -14.44
N GLU A 357 -15.35 -25.58 -14.11
CA GLU A 357 -16.74 -26.01 -14.00
C GLU A 357 -17.37 -25.74 -12.63
N GLU A 358 -16.58 -25.25 -11.66
CA GLU A 358 -17.11 -24.89 -10.35
C GLU A 358 -18.09 -23.70 -10.44
N PRO A 359 -19.40 -23.90 -10.16
CA PRO A 359 -20.43 -22.85 -10.36
C PRO A 359 -20.25 -21.62 -9.49
N THR A 360 -19.38 -21.69 -8.45
CA THR A 360 -19.16 -20.63 -7.47
C THR A 360 -17.80 -19.93 -7.63
N ARG A 361 -17.07 -20.23 -8.71
CA ARG A 361 -15.68 -19.83 -8.89
C ARG A 361 -15.43 -18.33 -8.66
N GLY A 362 -16.21 -17.44 -9.19
CA GLY A 362 -16.08 -16.00 -8.99
C GLY A 362 -16.87 -15.43 -7.82
N SER A 363 -17.87 -16.15 -7.29
CA SER A 363 -18.89 -15.62 -6.40
C SER A 363 -18.33 -15.02 -5.10
N SER A 364 -17.35 -15.66 -4.50
CA SER A 364 -16.74 -15.20 -3.24
C SER A 364 -15.86 -13.96 -3.43
N ALA A 365 -15.16 -13.85 -4.57
CA ALA A 365 -14.39 -12.67 -4.93
C ALA A 365 -15.33 -11.49 -5.27
N ILE A 366 -16.39 -11.72 -6.05
CA ILE A 366 -17.43 -10.72 -6.35
C ILE A 366 -18.00 -10.12 -5.07
N GLN A 367 -18.32 -10.95 -4.07
CA GLN A 367 -18.82 -10.45 -2.79
C GLN A 367 -17.83 -9.53 -2.10
N ALA A 368 -16.55 -9.90 -2.05
CA ALA A 368 -15.53 -9.09 -1.40
C ALA A 368 -15.30 -7.75 -2.12
N TYR A 369 -15.20 -7.77 -3.46
CA TYR A 369 -15.09 -6.54 -4.23
C TYR A 369 -16.35 -5.66 -4.11
N THR A 370 -17.53 -6.26 -3.97
CA THR A 370 -18.76 -5.51 -3.73
C THR A 370 -18.69 -4.76 -2.40
N LEU A 371 -18.25 -5.41 -1.34
CA LEU A 371 -18.04 -4.75 -0.03
C LEU A 371 -16.99 -3.63 -0.10
N ALA A 372 -15.92 -3.83 -0.89
CA ALA A 372 -14.94 -2.78 -1.13
C ALA A 372 -15.55 -1.55 -1.82
N ILE A 373 -16.40 -1.78 -2.83
CA ILE A 373 -17.11 -0.73 -3.58
C ILE A 373 -18.16 -0.04 -2.71
N GLU A 374 -18.92 -0.78 -1.90
CA GLU A 374 -19.88 -0.21 -0.95
C GLU A 374 -19.20 0.70 0.06
N ALA A 375 -18.02 0.29 0.56
CA ALA A 375 -17.22 1.09 1.48
C ALA A 375 -16.53 2.29 0.78
N ASN A 376 -16.20 2.17 -0.52
CA ASN A 376 -15.64 3.24 -1.33
C ASN A 376 -16.15 3.15 -2.78
N PRO A 377 -17.20 3.91 -3.15
CA PRO A 377 -17.76 3.93 -4.52
C PRO A 377 -16.80 4.47 -5.59
N GLY A 378 -15.71 5.14 -5.20
CA GLY A 378 -14.64 5.61 -6.09
C GLY A 378 -13.55 4.60 -6.38
N PHE A 379 -13.63 3.37 -5.85
CA PHE A 379 -12.57 2.37 -5.98
C PHE A 379 -12.54 1.72 -7.36
N ALA A 380 -11.94 2.38 -8.34
CA ALA A 380 -11.87 1.93 -9.72
C ALA A 380 -11.32 0.51 -9.90
N ASP A 381 -10.25 0.16 -9.16
CA ASP A 381 -9.63 -1.15 -9.24
C ASP A 381 -10.55 -2.26 -8.70
N ALA A 382 -11.41 -1.97 -7.73
CA ALA A 382 -12.40 -2.92 -7.24
C ALA A 382 -13.50 -3.22 -8.28
N TYR A 383 -13.97 -2.20 -9.01
CA TYR A 383 -14.87 -2.42 -10.15
C TYR A 383 -14.19 -3.25 -11.24
N TYR A 384 -12.95 -2.91 -11.60
CA TYR A 384 -12.20 -3.64 -12.61
C TYR A 384 -12.05 -5.12 -12.26
N ASN A 385 -11.61 -5.43 -11.02
CA ASN A 385 -11.43 -6.80 -10.57
C ASN A 385 -12.76 -7.55 -10.40
N ARG A 386 -13.84 -6.84 -9.99
CA ARG A 386 -15.17 -7.44 -9.95
C ARG A 386 -15.70 -7.77 -11.35
N ALA A 387 -15.39 -6.94 -12.35
CA ALA A 387 -15.71 -7.24 -13.75
C ALA A 387 -15.03 -8.54 -14.20
N LEU A 388 -13.75 -8.74 -13.89
CA LEU A 388 -13.06 -10.00 -14.18
C LEU A 388 -13.71 -11.18 -13.47
N ALA A 389 -14.09 -11.04 -12.20
CA ALA A 389 -14.77 -12.08 -11.46
C ALA A 389 -16.18 -12.38 -12.02
N TYR A 390 -16.89 -11.39 -12.59
CA TYR A 390 -18.13 -11.60 -13.32
C TYR A 390 -17.90 -12.40 -14.62
N LEU A 391 -16.79 -12.16 -15.34
CA LEU A 391 -16.44 -12.98 -16.50
C LEU A 391 -16.19 -14.44 -16.11
N ASP A 392 -15.50 -14.69 -15.00
CA ASP A 392 -15.32 -16.04 -14.46
C ASP A 392 -16.66 -16.70 -14.12
N ASN A 393 -17.66 -15.93 -13.71
CA ASN A 393 -19.03 -16.39 -13.47
C ASN A 393 -19.91 -16.39 -14.73
N LYS A 394 -19.35 -16.12 -15.93
CA LYS A 394 -20.05 -16.03 -17.21
C LYS A 394 -21.16 -14.96 -17.24
N ASP A 395 -21.05 -13.93 -16.38
CA ASP A 395 -21.99 -12.80 -16.33
C ASP A 395 -21.39 -11.60 -17.10
N GLN A 396 -21.31 -11.75 -18.42
CA GLN A 396 -20.75 -10.74 -19.32
C GLN A 396 -21.44 -9.37 -19.22
N PRO A 397 -22.78 -9.26 -19.09
CA PRO A 397 -23.42 -7.94 -18.96
C PRO A 397 -22.94 -7.16 -17.73
N LYS A 398 -22.81 -7.81 -16.57
CA LYS A 398 -22.29 -7.17 -15.37
C LYS A 398 -20.81 -6.83 -15.47
N ALA A 399 -20.03 -7.67 -16.13
CA ALA A 399 -18.63 -7.39 -16.38
C ALA A 399 -18.44 -6.13 -17.22
N ILE A 400 -19.23 -5.98 -18.30
CA ILE A 400 -19.18 -4.77 -19.14
C ILE A 400 -19.57 -3.51 -18.33
N ALA A 401 -20.61 -3.58 -17.52
CA ALA A 401 -21.05 -2.45 -16.69
C ALA A 401 -19.95 -2.02 -15.69
N ASP A 402 -19.28 -2.98 -15.05
CA ASP A 402 -18.21 -2.70 -14.10
C ASP A 402 -16.94 -2.18 -14.80
N PHE A 403 -16.56 -2.71 -15.98
CA PHE A 403 -15.48 -2.13 -16.78
C PHE A 403 -15.78 -0.71 -17.24
N GLN A 404 -17.03 -0.39 -17.59
CA GLN A 404 -17.44 0.97 -17.93
C GLN A 404 -17.27 1.89 -16.73
N LYS A 405 -17.68 1.46 -15.54
CA LYS A 405 -17.53 2.25 -14.32
C LYS A 405 -16.04 2.41 -13.93
N ALA A 406 -15.24 1.35 -14.04
CA ALA A 406 -13.80 1.43 -13.85
C ALA A 406 -13.16 2.42 -14.83
N ALA A 407 -13.52 2.36 -16.14
CA ALA A 407 -13.01 3.27 -17.16
C ALA A 407 -13.35 4.73 -16.83
N GLU A 408 -14.60 5.01 -16.44
CA GLU A 408 -15.02 6.34 -16.01
C GLU A 408 -14.12 6.87 -14.88
N LEU A 409 -13.95 6.07 -13.81
CA LEU A 409 -13.16 6.43 -12.64
C LEU A 409 -11.67 6.55 -12.97
N TYR A 410 -11.11 5.68 -13.83
CA TYR A 410 -9.73 5.81 -14.31
C TYR A 410 -9.50 7.07 -15.12
N LYS A 411 -10.47 7.44 -15.99
CA LYS A 411 -10.42 8.68 -16.76
C LYS A 411 -10.45 9.90 -15.85
N GLN A 412 -11.35 9.92 -14.88
CA GLN A 412 -11.47 10.99 -13.89
C GLN A 412 -10.18 11.14 -13.08
N GLY A 413 -9.57 10.02 -12.71
CA GLY A 413 -8.32 10.00 -11.95
C GLY A 413 -7.05 10.13 -12.79
N GLY A 414 -7.13 10.47 -14.09
CA GLY A 414 -5.94 10.65 -14.96
C GLY A 414 -5.16 9.36 -15.26
N ARG A 415 -5.70 8.18 -14.93
CA ARG A 415 -5.04 6.88 -15.15
C ARG A 415 -5.24 6.40 -16.58
N THR A 416 -4.56 7.07 -17.54
CA THR A 416 -4.77 6.87 -18.98
C THR A 416 -4.56 5.43 -19.42
N SER A 417 -3.50 4.76 -18.97
CA SER A 417 -3.23 3.35 -19.31
C SER A 417 -4.32 2.42 -18.82
N ALA A 418 -4.75 2.55 -17.55
CA ALA A 418 -5.82 1.73 -16.97
C ALA A 418 -7.18 2.01 -17.65
N TYR A 419 -7.42 3.27 -18.05
CA TYR A 419 -8.59 3.65 -18.85
C TYR A 419 -8.62 2.96 -20.20
N GLN A 420 -7.49 2.99 -20.94
CA GLN A 420 -7.40 2.33 -22.25
C GLN A 420 -7.55 0.82 -22.15
N ASP A 421 -6.98 0.21 -21.12
CA ASP A 421 -7.14 -1.22 -20.86
C ASP A 421 -8.61 -1.58 -20.61
N ALA A 422 -9.30 -0.83 -19.73
CA ALA A 422 -10.73 -1.05 -19.47
C ALA A 422 -11.59 -0.91 -20.75
N LEU A 423 -11.31 0.09 -21.61
CA LEU A 423 -11.97 0.25 -22.90
C LEU A 423 -11.69 -0.92 -23.85
N SER A 424 -10.45 -1.41 -23.86
CA SER A 424 -10.09 -2.59 -24.67
C SER A 424 -10.88 -3.82 -24.23
N ARG A 425 -11.06 -4.03 -22.92
CA ARG A 425 -11.89 -5.11 -22.38
C ARG A 425 -13.35 -5.00 -22.79
N ILE A 426 -13.92 -3.82 -22.71
CA ILE A 426 -15.30 -3.58 -23.17
C ILE A 426 -15.45 -3.95 -24.65
N LYS A 427 -14.50 -3.49 -25.50
CA LYS A 427 -14.53 -3.77 -26.93
C LYS A 427 -14.41 -5.26 -27.27
N GLN A 428 -13.64 -6.01 -26.49
CA GLN A 428 -13.50 -7.47 -26.65
C GLN A 428 -14.78 -8.23 -26.30
N LEU A 429 -15.62 -7.64 -25.45
CA LEU A 429 -16.84 -8.27 -24.93
C LEU A 429 -18.12 -7.84 -25.69
N GLN A 430 -18.04 -6.91 -26.61
CA GLN A 430 -19.13 -6.47 -27.51
C GLN A 430 -19.02 -7.14 -28.87
#